data_41d2f0ab3eb08961afb76fa9a2887cd1
#
_entry.id   41d2f0ab3eb08961afb76fa9a2887cd1
#
_cell.length_a   1.000
_cell.length_b   1.000
_cell.length_c   1.000
_cell.angle_alpha   90.00
_cell.angle_beta   90.00
_cell.angle_gamma   90.00
#
_symmetry.space_group_name_H-M   'P 1'
#
loop_
_entity.id
_entity.type
_entity.pdbx_description
1 polymer ?
#
loop_
_entity_poly.entity_id
_entity_poly.type
_entity_poly.pdbx_seq_one_letter_code
_entity_poly.pdbx_strand_id
1 'polypeptide(L)'
;MLQLSDKWGPRLAQQPETGMGYQIATVVLNDGRRFNDVLIQEGLITRIKGLTVIPFTESEIIEIVVTGDSDNPADKRWIFDQ
;
A
#
# COMPACT_ATOMS: atom_id res chain seq x y z
N MET A 1 3.56 5.30 -9.95
CA MET A 1 2.89 5.65 -8.70
C MET A 1 1.40 5.87 -8.94
N LEU A 2 0.59 5.55 -7.97
CA LEU A 2 -0.86 5.69 -8.08
C LEU A 2 -1.36 6.61 -6.96
N GLN A 3 -1.91 7.77 -7.34
CA GLN A 3 -2.50 8.70 -6.39
C GLN A 3 -3.87 8.20 -5.95
N LEU A 4 -4.07 8.08 -4.64
CA LEU A 4 -5.37 7.74 -4.08
C LEU A 4 -6.17 9.02 -3.88
N SER A 5 -7.47 8.95 -4.16
CA SER A 5 -8.36 10.10 -3.99
C SER A 5 -8.76 10.28 -2.53
N ASP A 6 -9.51 11.35 -2.27
CA ASP A 6 -10.00 11.67 -0.93
C ASP A 6 -10.89 10.58 -0.34
N LYS A 7 -11.41 9.69 -1.17
CA LYS A 7 -12.18 8.53 -0.69
C LYS A 7 -11.38 7.69 0.28
N TRP A 8 -10.08 7.54 0.03
CA TRP A 8 -9.23 6.66 0.82
C TRP A 8 -8.47 7.39 1.93
N GLY A 9 -8.27 8.69 1.80
CA GLY A 9 -7.50 9.46 2.77
C GLY A 9 -7.97 9.28 4.22
N PRO A 10 -9.25 9.57 4.53
CA PRO A 10 -9.74 9.41 5.89
C PRO A 10 -9.68 7.97 6.40
N ARG A 11 -9.90 7.01 5.52
CA ARG A 11 -9.84 5.59 5.91
C ARG A 11 -8.44 5.17 6.30
N LEU A 12 -7.44 5.63 5.54
CA LEU A 12 -6.04 5.33 5.83
C LEU A 12 -5.57 6.07 7.07
N ALA A 13 -6.04 7.28 7.29
CA ALA A 13 -5.67 8.08 8.45
C ALA A 13 -6.13 7.44 9.76
N GLN A 14 -7.19 6.62 9.72
CA GLN A 14 -7.69 5.92 10.89
C GLN A 14 -6.92 4.65 11.20
N GLN A 15 -6.07 4.20 10.29
CA GLN A 15 -5.29 2.99 10.48
C GLN A 15 -3.89 3.35 10.93
N PRO A 16 -3.22 2.47 11.69
CA PRO A 16 -1.88 2.78 12.18
C PRO A 16 -0.87 2.87 11.05
N GLU A 17 0.11 3.75 11.21
CA GLU A 17 1.23 3.79 10.30
C GLU A 17 2.14 2.59 10.57
N THR A 18 2.71 2.04 9.49
CA THR A 18 3.69 0.97 9.60
C THR A 18 5.03 1.54 10.03
N GLY A 19 5.34 2.71 9.53
CA GLY A 19 6.55 3.45 9.89
C GLY A 19 6.30 4.93 9.71
N MET A 20 7.34 5.74 9.91
CA MET A 20 7.20 7.18 9.81
C MET A 20 6.90 7.59 8.37
N GLY A 21 5.68 8.06 8.13
CA GLY A 21 5.27 8.56 6.82
C GLY A 21 4.84 7.51 5.81
N TYR A 22 4.73 6.23 6.22
CA TYR A 22 4.27 5.21 5.29
C TYR A 22 3.44 4.12 5.98
N GLN A 23 2.67 3.42 5.15
CA GLN A 23 1.87 2.27 5.58
C GLN A 23 2.10 1.13 4.60
N ILE A 24 2.13 -0.10 5.12
CA ILE A 24 2.16 -1.31 4.30
C ILE A 24 0.78 -1.94 4.38
N ALA A 25 0.22 -2.24 3.22
CA ALA A 25 -1.17 -2.67 3.15
C ALA A 25 -1.38 -3.79 2.15
N THR A 26 -2.54 -4.46 2.28
CA THR A 26 -3.07 -5.35 1.27
C THR A 26 -4.17 -4.60 0.54
N VAL A 27 -4.10 -4.61 -0.79
CA VAL A 27 -5.09 -3.98 -1.66
C VAL A 27 -5.91 -5.08 -2.32
N VAL A 28 -7.23 -4.97 -2.22
CA VAL A 28 -8.17 -5.93 -2.83
C VAL A 28 -8.91 -5.25 -3.96
N LEU A 29 -8.95 -5.89 -5.11
CA LEU A 29 -9.59 -5.36 -6.30
C LEU A 29 -10.98 -5.96 -6.51
N ASN A 30 -11.78 -5.28 -7.33
CA ASN A 30 -13.16 -5.68 -7.57
C ASN A 30 -13.32 -7.01 -8.32
N ASP A 31 -12.25 -7.50 -8.93
CA ASP A 31 -12.25 -8.81 -9.59
C ASP A 31 -11.74 -9.93 -8.68
N GLY A 32 -11.46 -9.62 -7.41
CA GLY A 32 -10.99 -10.60 -6.43
C GLY A 32 -9.47 -10.70 -6.31
N ARG A 33 -8.71 -10.01 -7.15
CA ARG A 33 -7.26 -10.02 -7.02
C ARG A 33 -6.83 -9.31 -5.74
N ARG A 34 -5.76 -9.79 -5.15
CA ARG A 34 -5.17 -9.24 -3.94
C ARG A 34 -3.71 -8.94 -4.16
N PHE A 35 -3.28 -7.79 -3.68
CA PHE A 35 -1.87 -7.43 -3.69
C PHE A 35 -1.42 -7.14 -2.28
N ASN A 36 -0.49 -7.97 -1.78
CA ASN A 36 0.11 -7.79 -0.47
C ASN A 36 1.34 -6.90 -0.59
N ASP A 37 1.80 -6.39 0.55
CA ASP A 37 3.03 -5.59 0.62
C ASP A 37 2.98 -4.40 -0.34
N VAL A 38 1.91 -3.64 -0.26
CA VAL A 38 1.73 -2.41 -1.03
C VAL A 38 2.17 -1.25 -0.16
N LEU A 39 3.13 -0.49 -0.65
CA LEU A 39 3.67 0.68 0.08
C LEU A 39 2.86 1.92 -0.26
N ILE A 40 2.29 2.53 0.78
CA ILE A 40 1.50 3.75 0.64
C ILE A 40 2.19 4.86 1.43
N GLN A 41 2.49 5.97 0.74
CA GLN A 41 3.13 7.14 1.35
C GLN A 41 2.29 8.37 1.02
N GLU A 42 1.74 9.00 2.06
CA GLU A 42 0.96 10.24 1.92
C GLU A 42 -0.16 10.12 0.87
N GLY A 43 -0.87 9.00 0.88
CA GLY A 43 -1.97 8.78 -0.05
C GLY A 43 -1.56 8.35 -1.44
N LEU A 44 -0.27 8.05 -1.64
CA LEU A 44 0.24 7.52 -2.90
C LEU A 44 0.67 6.09 -2.72
N ILE A 45 0.21 5.22 -3.62
CA ILE A 45 0.80 3.89 -3.74
C ILE A 45 2.08 4.06 -4.54
N THR A 46 3.22 3.87 -3.89
CA THR A 46 4.51 4.13 -4.50
C THR A 46 5.20 2.88 -4.98
N ARG A 47 4.91 1.74 -4.36
CA ARG A 47 5.60 0.50 -4.68
C ARG A 47 4.79 -0.70 -4.21
N ILE A 48 4.92 -1.79 -4.93
CA ILE A 48 4.43 -3.10 -4.51
C ILE A 48 5.62 -4.04 -4.53
N LYS A 49 5.82 -4.77 -3.43
CA LYS A 49 6.96 -5.69 -3.31
C LYS A 49 6.95 -6.70 -4.47
N GLY A 50 8.08 -6.80 -5.16
CA GLY A 50 8.23 -7.74 -6.26
C GLY A 50 7.72 -7.26 -7.61
N LEU A 51 7.14 -6.05 -7.69
CA LEU A 51 6.62 -5.51 -8.94
C LEU A 51 7.30 -4.20 -9.29
N THR A 52 7.47 -3.97 -10.58
CA THR A 52 8.08 -2.72 -11.08
C THR A 52 7.02 -1.70 -11.46
N VAL A 53 5.77 -2.14 -11.62
CA VAL A 53 4.65 -1.26 -11.97
C VAL A 53 3.48 -1.57 -11.06
N ILE A 54 2.53 -0.64 -11.00
CA ILE A 54 1.28 -0.85 -10.27
C ILE A 54 0.24 -1.31 -11.29
N PRO A 55 -0.18 -2.59 -11.25
CA PRO A 55 -0.97 -3.18 -12.33
C PRO A 55 -2.48 -2.98 -12.22
N PHE A 56 -2.90 -1.92 -11.56
CA PHE A 56 -4.33 -1.60 -11.39
C PHE A 56 -4.52 -0.10 -11.28
N THR A 57 -5.78 0.33 -11.36
CA THR A 57 -6.17 1.72 -11.15
C THR A 57 -6.95 1.85 -9.86
N GLU A 58 -7.10 3.09 -9.37
CA GLU A 58 -7.83 3.32 -8.12
C GLU A 58 -9.28 2.83 -8.20
N SER A 59 -9.90 3.00 -9.36
CA SER A 59 -11.30 2.60 -9.52
C SER A 59 -11.53 1.11 -9.34
N GLU A 60 -10.50 0.30 -9.49
CA GLU A 60 -10.59 -1.14 -9.29
C GLU A 60 -10.49 -1.54 -7.81
N ILE A 61 -10.04 -0.64 -6.95
CA ILE A 61 -9.79 -0.95 -5.55
C ILE A 61 -11.10 -0.93 -4.77
N ILE A 62 -11.42 -2.03 -4.08
CA ILE A 62 -12.59 -2.09 -3.21
C ILE A 62 -12.23 -2.05 -1.74
N GLU A 63 -10.98 -2.39 -1.39
CA GLU A 63 -10.56 -2.39 0.01
C GLU A 63 -9.06 -2.20 0.12
N ILE A 64 -8.64 -1.47 1.13
CA ILE A 64 -7.24 -1.33 1.51
C ILE A 64 -7.16 -1.60 3.01
N VAL A 65 -6.39 -2.63 3.38
CA VAL A 65 -6.21 -3.02 4.77
C VAL A 65 -4.75 -2.84 5.15
N VAL A 66 -4.48 -1.95 6.10
CA VAL A 66 -3.12 -1.76 6.60
C VAL A 66 -2.78 -2.96 7.47
N THR A 67 -1.83 -3.74 7.00
CA THR A 67 -1.45 -4.98 7.68
C THR A 67 -0.22 -4.80 8.56
N GLY A 68 0.46 -3.67 8.42
CA GLY A 68 1.74 -3.48 9.04
C GLY A 68 2.79 -4.30 8.31
N ASP A 69 3.89 -4.54 8.99
CA ASP A 69 4.96 -5.32 8.40
C ASP A 69 5.66 -6.12 9.51
N SER A 70 6.64 -6.90 9.08
CA SER A 70 7.50 -7.63 9.98
C SER A 70 8.40 -6.66 10.75
N ASP A 71 8.71 -6.97 12.00
CA ASP A 71 9.70 -6.24 12.79
C ASP A 71 11.12 -6.51 12.30
N ASN A 72 11.30 -7.47 11.40
CA ASN A 72 12.60 -7.81 10.87
C ASN A 72 13.05 -6.77 9.85
N PRO A 73 14.14 -6.02 10.11
CA PRO A 73 14.61 -5.00 9.16
C PRO A 73 14.92 -5.54 7.77
N ALA A 74 15.31 -6.81 7.66
CA ALA A 74 15.59 -7.41 6.36
C ALA A 74 14.35 -7.49 5.49
N ASP A 75 13.17 -7.67 6.08
CA ASP A 75 11.91 -7.74 5.33
C ASP A 75 11.47 -6.38 4.81
N LYS A 76 12.07 -5.31 5.31
CA LYS A 76 11.72 -3.94 4.92
C LYS A 76 12.65 -3.37 3.86
N ARG A 77 13.67 -4.10 3.44
CA ARG A 77 14.67 -3.58 2.50
C ARG A 77 14.07 -3.13 1.19
N TRP A 78 13.06 -3.84 0.72
CA TRP A 78 12.41 -3.50 -0.55
C TRP A 78 11.78 -2.11 -0.53
N ILE A 79 11.41 -1.61 0.64
CA ILE A 79 10.76 -0.29 0.78
C ILE A 79 11.71 0.82 0.35
N PHE A 80 13.00 0.68 0.65
CA PHE A 80 14.00 1.70 0.40
C PHE A 80 14.92 1.37 -0.76
N ASP A 81 14.78 0.19 -1.34
CA ASP A 81 15.55 -0.18 -2.53
C ASP A 81 15.05 0.60 -3.74
N GLN A 82 15.97 1.11 -4.49
CA GLN A 82 15.65 1.91 -5.68
C GLN A 82 15.85 1.08 -6.95
#